data_0e92e0c003f6a36058c768dc249deaaa
#
_entry.id   0e92e0c003f6a36058c768dc249deaaa
#
_cell.length_a   1.000
_cell.length_b   1.000
_cell.length_c   1.000
_cell.angle_alpha   90.00
_cell.angle_beta   90.00
_cell.angle_gamma   90.00
#
_symmetry.space_group_name_H-M   'P 1'
#
loop_
_entity.id
_entity.type
_entity.pdbx_description
1 polymer ?
#
loop_
_entity_poly.entity_id
_entity_poly.type
_entity_poly.pdbx_seq_one_letter_code
_entity_poly.pdbx_strand_id
1 'polypeptide(L)'
;MIKIENLTKEYPNVTPLKDVSVEIRDGDIISVIGPSGTGKSTLLRCINLLEKPTSGRIWLDDTEITDPRCDICKVRQRMGMVFQSFNLFGHLTAIENIMFSPVDLKGISRQEAYDKGMELLRLVGLSEKALNYPDELSGGQKQRIAIARTLAMDPDIIMLDEPTSALDPTMVGEVQAVIRELAGMGKTMMIVTHEMNFARAISNRVFFMDESGIYEDGTPEQIFEHPRREKTRRFIRRLKVLELSIENREYDFPGMMGMIGAYCYKNQIPARMSGRIQLAFEEIMQLLVPALEKPNIRAVCEYAEMPETAEWMICYNGPKTDMTAAGDSLGFSVLKGVTGDMLYTWMEGEELPNHLQLKIRNE
;
A
#
# COMPACT_ATOMS: atom_id res chain seq x y z
N MET A 1 -20.56 9.02 -8.93
CA MET A 1 -19.95 7.66 -9.06
C MET A 1 -18.88 7.64 -10.15
N ILE A 2 -17.73 6.97 -9.94
CA ILE A 2 -16.71 6.75 -10.99
C ILE A 2 -16.73 5.27 -11.37
N LYS A 3 -16.76 4.96 -12.66
CA LYS A 3 -16.62 3.60 -13.17
C LYS A 3 -15.41 3.53 -14.09
N ILE A 4 -14.56 2.55 -13.86
CA ILE A 4 -13.34 2.30 -14.62
C ILE A 4 -13.50 0.93 -15.28
N GLU A 5 -13.24 0.84 -16.59
CA GLU A 5 -13.37 -0.40 -17.37
C GLU A 5 -12.08 -0.64 -18.17
N ASN A 6 -11.40 -1.75 -17.86
CA ASN A 6 -10.22 -2.26 -18.57
C ASN A 6 -9.11 -1.20 -18.76
N LEU A 7 -8.89 -0.37 -17.72
CA LEU A 7 -7.93 0.73 -17.76
C LEU A 7 -6.51 0.19 -17.84
N THR A 8 -5.80 0.58 -18.88
CA THR A 8 -4.38 0.25 -19.07
C THR A 8 -3.59 1.53 -19.30
N LYS A 9 -2.46 1.65 -18.64
CA LYS A 9 -1.47 2.69 -18.87
C LYS A 9 -0.11 2.07 -19.09
N GLU A 10 0.47 2.34 -20.25
CA GLU A 10 1.78 1.88 -20.66
C GLU A 10 2.73 3.05 -20.86
N TYR A 11 3.99 2.85 -20.45
CA TYR A 11 5.13 3.67 -20.78
C TYR A 11 6.17 2.80 -21.49
N PRO A 12 7.20 3.36 -22.14
CA PRO A 12 8.16 2.55 -22.95
C PRO A 12 8.76 1.34 -22.25
N ASN A 13 8.92 1.40 -20.91
CA ASN A 13 9.62 0.36 -20.15
C ASN A 13 8.80 -0.23 -19.01
N VAL A 14 7.58 0.24 -18.79
CA VAL A 14 6.76 -0.21 -17.66
C VAL A 14 5.27 -0.03 -17.94
N THR A 15 4.47 -0.99 -17.46
CA THR A 15 3.00 -0.94 -17.50
C THR A 15 2.47 -0.86 -16.07
N PRO A 16 2.37 0.35 -15.48
CA PRO A 16 1.93 0.51 -14.08
C PRO A 16 0.47 0.17 -13.85
N LEU A 17 -0.37 0.21 -14.91
CA LEU A 17 -1.78 -0.20 -14.83
C LEU A 17 -2.08 -1.11 -16.00
N LYS A 18 -2.64 -2.30 -15.71
CA LYS A 18 -3.01 -3.30 -16.72
C LYS A 18 -4.41 -3.82 -16.40
N ASP A 19 -5.33 -3.56 -17.31
CA ASP A 19 -6.71 -4.09 -17.29
C ASP A 19 -7.46 -3.84 -15.97
N VAL A 20 -7.33 -2.64 -15.40
CA VAL A 20 -7.94 -2.27 -14.12
C VAL A 20 -9.42 -1.94 -14.35
N SER A 21 -10.29 -2.65 -13.65
CA SER A 21 -11.74 -2.39 -13.65
C SER A 21 -12.24 -2.28 -12.22
N VAL A 22 -12.91 -1.15 -11.89
CA VAL A 22 -13.41 -0.89 -10.54
C VAL A 22 -14.49 0.19 -10.56
N GLU A 23 -15.41 0.12 -9.62
CA GLU A 23 -16.42 1.15 -9.35
C GLU A 23 -16.13 1.86 -8.03
N ILE A 24 -16.17 3.19 -8.03
CA ILE A 24 -16.04 4.07 -6.87
C ILE A 24 -17.40 4.72 -6.66
N ARG A 25 -17.99 4.48 -5.51
CA ARG A 25 -19.32 4.98 -5.16
C ARG A 25 -19.23 6.37 -4.51
N ASP A 26 -20.32 7.10 -4.57
CA ASP A 26 -20.40 8.37 -3.85
C ASP A 26 -20.29 8.11 -2.34
N GLY A 27 -19.46 8.93 -1.68
CA GLY A 27 -19.13 8.76 -0.26
C GLY A 27 -18.07 7.70 0.06
N ASP A 28 -17.51 7.00 -0.94
CA ASP A 28 -16.34 6.15 -0.71
C ASP A 28 -15.14 7.02 -0.30
N ILE A 29 -14.51 6.65 0.81
CA ILE A 29 -13.23 7.20 1.24
C ILE A 29 -12.21 6.07 1.07
N ILE A 30 -11.46 6.12 -0.04
CA ILE A 30 -10.58 5.05 -0.47
C ILE A 30 -9.13 5.41 -0.18
N SER A 31 -8.45 4.62 0.65
CA SER A 31 -6.99 4.66 0.70
C SER A 31 -6.38 3.70 -0.31
N VAL A 32 -5.47 4.22 -1.14
CA VAL A 32 -4.71 3.46 -2.13
C VAL A 32 -3.32 3.22 -1.56
N ILE A 33 -3.01 1.97 -1.22
CA ILE A 33 -1.75 1.55 -0.60
C ILE A 33 -1.04 0.50 -1.45
N GLY A 34 0.22 0.23 -1.16
CA GLY A 34 1.03 -0.78 -1.86
C GLY A 34 2.48 -0.35 -2.06
N PRO A 35 3.36 -1.23 -2.58
CA PRO A 35 4.76 -0.92 -2.84
C PRO A 35 4.96 0.28 -3.76
N SER A 36 6.15 0.90 -3.72
CA SER A 36 6.49 1.97 -4.65
C SER A 36 6.55 1.45 -6.08
N GLY A 37 6.09 2.27 -7.04
CA GLY A 37 6.10 1.88 -8.46
C GLY A 37 4.92 1.02 -8.94
N THR A 38 3.97 0.65 -8.08
CA THR A 38 2.81 -0.19 -8.45
C THR A 38 1.68 0.56 -9.17
N GLY A 39 1.86 1.84 -9.50
CA GLY A 39 0.89 2.61 -10.29
C GLY A 39 -0.14 3.40 -9.47
N LYS A 40 0.01 3.55 -8.15
CA LYS A 40 -0.94 4.28 -7.28
C LYS A 40 -1.24 5.70 -7.75
N SER A 41 -0.21 6.52 -7.89
CA SER A 41 -0.34 7.91 -8.40
C SER A 41 -0.79 7.95 -9.85
N THR A 42 -0.35 6.98 -10.66
CA THR A 42 -0.79 6.86 -12.06
C THR A 42 -2.29 6.58 -12.15
N LEU A 43 -2.85 5.76 -11.25
CA LEU A 43 -4.29 5.51 -11.20
C LEU A 43 -5.06 6.82 -10.94
N LEU A 44 -4.67 7.60 -9.91
CA LEU A 44 -5.30 8.89 -9.62
C LEU A 44 -5.21 9.85 -10.80
N ARG A 45 -4.02 9.93 -11.44
CA ARG A 45 -3.79 10.83 -12.58
C ARG A 45 -4.53 10.40 -13.83
N CYS A 46 -4.76 9.11 -14.02
CA CYS A 46 -5.61 8.61 -15.11
C CYS A 46 -7.08 8.92 -14.86
N ILE A 47 -7.56 8.82 -13.61
CA ILE A 47 -8.97 9.08 -13.26
C ILE A 47 -9.36 10.54 -13.57
N ASN A 48 -8.48 11.52 -13.31
CA ASN A 48 -8.74 12.92 -13.65
C ASN A 48 -8.17 13.34 -15.02
N LEU A 49 -7.69 12.37 -15.80
CA LEU A 49 -7.08 12.54 -17.12
C LEU A 49 -5.90 13.53 -17.14
N LEU A 50 -5.20 13.74 -16.01
CA LEU A 50 -3.87 14.39 -16.02
C LEU A 50 -2.87 13.53 -16.79
N GLU A 51 -3.05 12.22 -16.72
CA GLU A 51 -2.38 11.26 -17.59
C GLU A 51 -3.42 10.53 -18.45
N LYS A 52 -3.25 10.60 -19.77
CA LYS A 52 -4.16 9.89 -20.67
C LYS A 52 -3.89 8.39 -20.60
N PRO A 53 -4.92 7.54 -20.35
CA PRO A 53 -4.79 6.09 -20.45
C PRO A 53 -4.34 5.66 -21.85
N THR A 54 -3.66 4.51 -21.93
CA THR A 54 -3.31 3.88 -23.22
C THR A 54 -4.54 3.22 -23.81
N SER A 55 -5.36 2.57 -22.97
CA SER A 55 -6.65 1.99 -23.34
C SER A 55 -7.58 1.91 -22.13
N GLY A 56 -8.84 1.50 -22.37
CA GLY A 56 -9.88 1.43 -21.36
C GLY A 56 -10.75 2.68 -21.33
N ARG A 57 -11.76 2.66 -20.47
CA ARG A 57 -12.75 3.74 -20.35
C ARG A 57 -12.92 4.16 -18.91
N ILE A 58 -13.19 5.45 -18.71
CA ILE A 58 -13.52 6.00 -17.41
C ILE A 58 -14.81 6.80 -17.55
N TRP A 59 -15.72 6.56 -16.63
CA TRP A 59 -17.02 7.21 -16.56
C TRP A 59 -17.11 8.01 -15.26
N LEU A 60 -17.63 9.21 -15.36
CA LEU A 60 -18.09 10.01 -14.23
C LEU A 60 -19.60 10.16 -14.35
N ASP A 61 -20.33 9.48 -13.48
CA ASP A 61 -21.78 9.28 -13.61
C ASP A 61 -22.12 8.69 -15.00
N ASP A 62 -22.93 9.37 -15.81
CA ASP A 62 -23.31 8.94 -17.14
C ASP A 62 -22.37 9.46 -18.26
N THR A 63 -21.28 10.14 -17.89
CA THR A 63 -20.37 10.77 -18.86
C THR A 63 -19.09 9.95 -19.00
N GLU A 64 -18.82 9.44 -20.22
CA GLU A 64 -17.51 8.84 -20.54
C GLU A 64 -16.46 9.95 -20.68
N ILE A 65 -15.61 10.10 -19.68
CA ILE A 65 -14.61 11.18 -19.66
C ILE A 65 -13.40 10.87 -20.55
N THR A 66 -13.21 9.63 -20.94
CA THR A 66 -12.18 9.20 -21.91
C THR A 66 -12.56 9.46 -23.35
N ASP A 67 -13.83 9.80 -23.66
CA ASP A 67 -14.27 10.19 -25.01
C ASP A 67 -13.56 11.49 -25.41
N PRO A 68 -12.87 11.56 -26.58
CA PRO A 68 -12.21 12.76 -27.07
C PRO A 68 -13.12 14.00 -27.20
N ARG A 69 -14.43 13.81 -27.24
CA ARG A 69 -15.45 14.89 -27.30
C ARG A 69 -15.83 15.44 -25.94
N CYS A 70 -15.37 14.79 -24.85
CA CYS A 70 -15.68 15.21 -23.50
C CYS A 70 -15.00 16.55 -23.17
N ASP A 71 -15.73 17.47 -22.56
CA ASP A 71 -15.17 18.73 -22.00
C ASP A 71 -14.45 18.41 -20.68
N ILE A 72 -13.16 18.09 -20.81
CA ILE A 72 -12.34 17.71 -19.66
C ILE A 72 -12.18 18.85 -18.63
N CYS A 73 -12.30 20.10 -19.06
CA CYS A 73 -12.23 21.24 -18.14
C CYS A 73 -13.41 21.23 -17.15
N LYS A 74 -14.62 20.93 -17.63
CA LYS A 74 -15.79 20.77 -16.75
C LYS A 74 -15.67 19.58 -15.83
N VAL A 75 -15.16 18.44 -16.33
CA VAL A 75 -14.91 17.25 -15.52
C VAL A 75 -13.93 17.55 -14.37
N ARG A 76 -12.81 18.21 -14.67
CA ARG A 76 -11.80 18.56 -13.67
C ARG A 76 -12.27 19.57 -12.62
N GLN A 77 -13.27 20.38 -12.91
CA GLN A 77 -13.89 21.26 -11.91
C GLN A 77 -14.62 20.45 -10.82
N ARG A 78 -15.12 19.26 -11.17
CA ARG A 78 -15.77 18.33 -10.25
C ARG A 78 -14.79 17.40 -9.49
N MET A 79 -13.54 17.35 -9.93
CA MET A 79 -12.49 16.47 -9.39
C MET A 79 -11.33 17.31 -8.86
N GLY A 80 -11.27 17.49 -7.54
CA GLY A 80 -10.17 18.19 -6.89
C GLY A 80 -8.94 17.30 -6.78
N MET A 81 -7.75 17.82 -7.10
CA MET A 81 -6.49 17.10 -6.96
C MET A 81 -5.52 17.86 -6.06
N VAL A 82 -5.02 17.20 -5.03
CA VAL A 82 -3.95 17.67 -4.15
C VAL A 82 -2.71 16.83 -4.44
N PHE A 83 -1.62 17.50 -4.79
CA PHE A 83 -0.37 16.86 -5.19
C PHE A 83 0.60 16.74 -4.01
N GLN A 84 1.56 15.84 -4.11
CA GLN A 84 2.69 15.71 -3.22
C GLN A 84 3.50 17.03 -3.12
N SER A 85 3.72 17.71 -4.26
CA SER A 85 4.42 18.98 -4.35
C SER A 85 3.39 20.11 -4.38
N PHE A 86 2.99 20.63 -3.32
CA PHE A 86 2.00 21.70 -3.05
C PHE A 86 1.44 22.46 -4.28
N ASN A 87 2.28 22.75 -5.27
CA ASN A 87 1.99 23.43 -6.55
C ASN A 87 1.26 24.77 -6.37
N LEU A 88 1.60 25.54 -5.34
CA LEU A 88 1.09 26.89 -5.15
C LEU A 88 1.73 27.85 -6.13
N PHE A 89 0.96 28.85 -6.57
CA PHE A 89 1.46 29.95 -7.38
C PHE A 89 2.33 30.87 -6.49
N GLY A 90 3.64 30.87 -6.70
CA GLY A 90 4.60 31.58 -5.85
C GLY A 90 4.46 33.11 -5.85
N HIS A 91 3.85 33.69 -6.88
CA HIS A 91 3.60 35.13 -7.02
C HIS A 91 2.23 35.58 -6.47
N LEU A 92 1.44 34.64 -5.93
CA LEU A 92 0.15 34.90 -5.29
C LEU A 92 0.23 34.61 -3.79
N THR A 93 -0.46 35.43 -2.99
CA THR A 93 -0.63 35.18 -1.56
C THR A 93 -1.47 33.91 -1.30
N ALA A 94 -1.54 33.43 -0.06
CA ALA A 94 -2.34 32.27 0.31
C ALA A 94 -3.82 32.43 -0.09
N ILE A 95 -4.42 33.58 0.23
CA ILE A 95 -5.83 33.85 -0.13
C ILE A 95 -6.01 33.96 -1.65
N GLU A 96 -5.09 34.59 -2.37
CA GLU A 96 -5.16 34.69 -3.82
C GLU A 96 -5.02 33.34 -4.51
N ASN A 97 -4.16 32.44 -4.00
CA ASN A 97 -4.09 31.05 -4.46
C ASN A 97 -5.44 30.33 -4.37
N ILE A 98 -6.20 30.56 -3.29
CA ILE A 98 -7.51 29.93 -3.08
C ILE A 98 -8.57 30.57 -3.99
N MET A 99 -8.55 31.90 -4.16
CA MET A 99 -9.54 32.66 -4.94
C MET A 99 -9.38 32.49 -6.45
N PHE A 100 -8.17 32.18 -6.94
CA PHE A 100 -7.81 32.22 -8.36
C PHE A 100 -8.79 31.42 -9.24
N SER A 101 -8.93 30.13 -8.97
CA SER A 101 -9.76 29.25 -9.80
C SER A 101 -11.26 29.56 -9.73
N PRO A 102 -11.86 29.83 -8.56
CA PRO A 102 -13.28 30.25 -8.47
C PRO A 102 -13.59 31.52 -9.28
N VAL A 103 -12.73 32.52 -9.21
CA VAL A 103 -12.93 33.76 -9.97
C VAL A 103 -12.78 33.53 -11.47
N ASP A 104 -11.71 32.85 -11.89
CA ASP A 104 -11.36 32.68 -13.30
C ASP A 104 -12.26 31.65 -14.02
N LEU A 105 -12.58 30.53 -13.36
CA LEU A 105 -13.30 29.41 -13.99
C LEU A 105 -14.81 29.38 -13.72
N LYS A 106 -15.24 29.86 -12.53
CA LYS A 106 -16.67 29.92 -12.17
C LYS A 106 -17.25 31.31 -12.35
N GLY A 107 -16.42 32.34 -12.54
CA GLY A 107 -16.86 33.71 -12.73
C GLY A 107 -17.53 34.35 -11.52
N ILE A 108 -17.30 33.81 -10.29
CA ILE A 108 -17.82 34.41 -9.08
C ILE A 108 -17.11 35.76 -8.78
N SER A 109 -17.77 36.62 -8.02
CA SER A 109 -17.18 37.92 -7.68
C SER A 109 -15.93 37.76 -6.80
N ARG A 110 -15.00 38.69 -6.86
CA ARG A 110 -13.80 38.68 -6.01
C ARG A 110 -14.15 38.71 -4.53
N GLN A 111 -15.24 39.44 -4.16
CA GLN A 111 -15.68 39.49 -2.76
C GLN A 111 -16.18 38.14 -2.28
N GLU A 112 -17.04 37.48 -3.06
CA GLU A 112 -17.54 36.14 -2.75
C GLU A 112 -16.40 35.11 -2.66
N ALA A 113 -15.46 35.17 -3.60
CA ALA A 113 -14.26 34.29 -3.57
C ALA A 113 -13.40 34.55 -2.33
N TYR A 114 -13.26 35.83 -1.91
CA TYR A 114 -12.52 36.20 -0.69
C TYR A 114 -13.20 35.67 0.56
N ASP A 115 -14.50 35.87 0.70
CA ASP A 115 -15.28 35.43 1.86
C ASP A 115 -15.19 33.90 2.00
N LYS A 116 -15.39 33.18 0.92
CA LYS A 116 -15.23 31.71 0.85
C LYS A 116 -13.79 31.26 1.13
N GLY A 117 -12.81 31.98 0.56
CA GLY A 117 -11.39 31.71 0.80
C GLY A 117 -11.00 31.87 2.27
N MET A 118 -11.52 32.88 2.95
CA MET A 118 -11.30 33.09 4.40
C MET A 118 -11.98 32.02 5.26
N GLU A 119 -13.15 31.50 4.85
CA GLU A 119 -13.77 30.34 5.49
C GLU A 119 -12.87 29.09 5.39
N LEU A 120 -12.35 28.84 4.18
CA LEU A 120 -11.45 27.71 3.93
C LEU A 120 -10.12 27.85 4.66
N LEU A 121 -9.56 29.06 4.78
CA LEU A 121 -8.38 29.31 5.60
C LEU A 121 -8.64 29.07 7.08
N ARG A 122 -9.85 29.37 7.60
CA ARG A 122 -10.25 29.01 8.98
C ARG A 122 -10.32 27.49 9.14
N LEU A 123 -10.94 26.79 8.20
CA LEU A 123 -11.03 25.33 8.19
C LEU A 123 -9.66 24.67 8.31
N VAL A 124 -8.67 25.18 7.57
CA VAL A 124 -7.30 24.65 7.61
C VAL A 124 -6.39 25.29 8.68
N GLY A 125 -6.96 26.15 9.56
CA GLY A 125 -6.25 26.79 10.69
C GLY A 125 -5.18 27.80 10.26
N LEU A 126 -5.38 28.56 9.16
CA LEU A 126 -4.38 29.47 8.59
C LEU A 126 -4.94 30.87 8.26
N SER A 127 -5.96 31.33 8.98
CA SER A 127 -6.58 32.64 8.74
C SER A 127 -5.58 33.80 8.83
N GLU A 128 -4.64 33.76 9.80
CA GLU A 128 -3.61 34.78 9.98
C GLU A 128 -2.53 34.78 8.88
N LYS A 129 -2.50 33.73 8.06
CA LYS A 129 -1.55 33.58 6.96
C LYS A 129 -2.12 33.97 5.58
N ALA A 130 -3.32 34.54 5.55
CA ALA A 130 -4.03 34.88 4.32
C ALA A 130 -3.18 35.70 3.31
N LEU A 131 -2.38 36.66 3.81
CA LEU A 131 -1.58 37.56 2.99
C LEU A 131 -0.12 37.11 2.82
N ASN A 132 0.28 35.96 3.39
CA ASN A 132 1.63 35.44 3.21
C ASN A 132 1.79 34.81 1.82
N TYR A 133 2.97 34.95 1.28
CA TYR A 133 3.40 34.26 0.05
C TYR A 133 3.90 32.84 0.35
N PRO A 134 3.88 31.92 -0.65
CA PRO A 134 4.32 30.54 -0.43
C PRO A 134 5.72 30.36 0.15
N ASP A 135 6.68 31.22 -0.19
CA ASP A 135 8.05 31.18 0.34
C ASP A 135 8.16 31.51 1.83
N GLU A 136 7.17 32.21 2.39
CA GLU A 136 7.07 32.53 3.81
C GLU A 136 6.38 31.43 4.67
N LEU A 137 5.98 30.32 4.03
CA LEU A 137 5.15 29.27 4.65
C LEU A 137 5.94 27.98 4.82
N SER A 138 5.68 27.27 5.91
CA SER A 138 6.21 25.91 6.11
C SER A 138 5.57 24.92 5.11
N GLY A 139 6.20 23.74 4.93
CA GLY A 139 5.67 22.69 4.06
C GLY A 139 4.23 22.27 4.43
N GLY A 140 3.95 22.07 5.72
CA GLY A 140 2.61 21.73 6.19
C GLY A 140 1.58 22.84 5.97
N GLN A 141 1.99 24.12 6.11
CA GLN A 141 1.14 25.27 5.78
C GLN A 141 0.84 25.34 4.28
N LYS A 142 1.85 25.15 3.41
CA LYS A 142 1.66 25.08 1.95
C LYS A 142 0.69 23.98 1.57
N GLN A 143 0.81 22.81 2.17
CA GLN A 143 -0.09 21.70 1.87
C GLN A 143 -1.52 21.98 2.30
N ARG A 144 -1.73 22.56 3.46
CA ARG A 144 -3.08 22.95 3.93
C ARG A 144 -3.71 24.02 3.03
N ILE A 145 -2.93 24.97 2.52
CA ILE A 145 -3.41 25.93 1.53
C ILE A 145 -3.73 25.26 0.19
N ALA A 146 -2.94 24.28 -0.26
CA ALA A 146 -3.23 23.51 -1.48
C ALA A 146 -4.55 22.72 -1.34
N ILE A 147 -4.82 22.17 -0.14
CA ILE A 147 -6.11 21.54 0.18
C ILE A 147 -7.23 22.58 0.11
N ALA A 148 -7.09 23.75 0.78
CA ALA A 148 -8.08 24.82 0.78
C ALA A 148 -8.37 25.33 -0.65
N ARG A 149 -7.33 25.50 -1.48
CA ARG A 149 -7.47 25.86 -2.90
C ARG A 149 -8.31 24.84 -3.67
N THR A 150 -8.06 23.56 -3.42
CA THR A 150 -8.82 22.47 -4.05
C THR A 150 -10.30 22.52 -3.66
N LEU A 151 -10.59 22.76 -2.38
CA LEU A 151 -11.95 22.86 -1.85
C LEU A 151 -12.69 24.10 -2.35
N ALA A 152 -12.00 25.17 -2.72
CA ALA A 152 -12.63 26.41 -3.22
C ALA A 152 -13.46 26.18 -4.49
N MET A 153 -13.13 25.14 -5.26
CA MET A 153 -13.91 24.72 -6.43
C MET A 153 -15.14 23.86 -6.07
N ASP A 154 -15.36 23.55 -4.77
CA ASP A 154 -16.43 22.66 -4.30
C ASP A 154 -16.53 21.36 -5.13
N PRO A 155 -15.48 20.56 -5.18
CA PRO A 155 -15.47 19.34 -5.99
C PRO A 155 -16.35 18.25 -5.38
N ASP A 156 -16.90 17.38 -6.24
CA ASP A 156 -17.62 16.17 -5.81
C ASP A 156 -16.67 15.10 -5.29
N ILE A 157 -15.46 15.06 -5.88
CA ILE A 157 -14.43 14.06 -5.61
C ILE A 157 -13.11 14.75 -5.27
N ILE A 158 -12.46 14.31 -4.20
CA ILE A 158 -11.17 14.83 -3.75
C ILE A 158 -10.11 13.72 -3.87
N MET A 159 -9.09 13.96 -4.66
CA MET A 159 -7.96 13.06 -4.83
C MET A 159 -6.71 13.64 -4.19
N LEU A 160 -6.05 12.87 -3.33
CA LEU A 160 -4.83 13.27 -2.64
C LEU A 160 -3.70 12.30 -3.00
N ASP A 161 -2.69 12.80 -3.69
CA ASP A 161 -1.52 12.03 -4.10
C ASP A 161 -0.37 12.27 -3.11
N GLU A 162 -0.21 11.35 -2.16
CA GLU A 162 0.81 11.38 -1.10
C GLU A 162 0.86 12.74 -0.35
N PRO A 163 -0.23 13.21 0.25
CA PRO A 163 -0.35 14.57 0.77
C PRO A 163 0.60 14.90 1.93
N THR A 164 1.28 13.93 2.50
CA THR A 164 2.18 14.10 3.66
C THR A 164 3.64 13.74 3.38
N SER A 165 3.95 13.15 2.22
CA SER A 165 5.28 12.57 1.95
C SER A 165 6.42 13.59 1.83
N ALA A 166 6.09 14.86 1.48
CA ALA A 166 7.05 15.95 1.37
C ALA A 166 7.18 16.79 2.67
N LEU A 167 6.60 16.31 3.79
CA LEU A 167 6.53 17.04 5.05
C LEU A 167 7.47 16.46 6.11
N ASP A 168 7.94 17.35 6.99
CA ASP A 168 8.59 16.93 8.22
C ASP A 168 7.58 16.16 9.11
N PRO A 169 8.03 15.12 9.84
CA PRO A 169 7.15 14.30 10.69
C PRO A 169 6.29 15.09 11.68
N THR A 170 6.80 16.24 12.15
CA THR A 170 6.06 17.11 13.08
C THR A 170 4.87 17.80 12.45
N MET A 171 4.84 17.96 11.12
CA MET A 171 3.78 18.63 10.37
C MET A 171 2.71 17.68 9.81
N VAL A 172 3.01 16.39 9.77
CA VAL A 172 2.12 15.35 9.20
C VAL A 172 0.77 15.33 9.91
N GLY A 173 0.79 15.40 11.25
CA GLY A 173 -0.43 15.35 12.06
C GLY A 173 -1.43 16.46 11.76
N GLU A 174 -0.97 17.67 11.49
CA GLU A 174 -1.83 18.83 11.17
C GLU A 174 -2.53 18.65 9.83
N VAL A 175 -1.82 18.15 8.81
CA VAL A 175 -2.40 17.89 7.48
C VAL A 175 -3.39 16.72 7.56
N GLN A 176 -3.04 15.65 8.29
CA GLN A 176 -3.95 14.52 8.51
C GLN A 176 -5.23 14.94 9.24
N ALA A 177 -5.15 15.88 10.20
CA ALA A 177 -6.33 16.39 10.90
C ALA A 177 -7.30 17.07 9.93
N VAL A 178 -6.80 17.93 9.03
CA VAL A 178 -7.61 18.56 7.99
C VAL A 178 -8.25 17.50 7.07
N ILE A 179 -7.48 16.50 6.63
CA ILE A 179 -8.04 15.45 5.75
C ILE A 179 -9.14 14.64 6.48
N ARG A 180 -9.00 14.37 7.79
CA ARG A 180 -10.06 13.71 8.57
C ARG A 180 -11.33 14.57 8.65
N GLU A 181 -11.19 15.87 8.80
CA GLU A 181 -12.35 16.78 8.80
C GLU A 181 -13.08 16.74 7.44
N LEU A 182 -12.34 16.72 6.34
CA LEU A 182 -12.92 16.58 4.99
C LEU A 182 -13.65 15.24 4.81
N ALA A 183 -13.09 14.16 5.33
CA ALA A 183 -13.74 12.84 5.30
C ALA A 183 -15.10 12.85 6.02
N GLY A 184 -15.24 13.65 7.08
CA GLY A 184 -16.52 13.85 7.79
C GLY A 184 -17.58 14.62 7.01
N MET A 185 -17.21 15.29 5.91
CA MET A 185 -18.14 16.09 5.08
C MET A 185 -18.91 15.25 4.05
N GLY A 186 -18.72 13.93 3.99
CA GLY A 186 -19.44 13.03 3.06
C GLY A 186 -19.02 13.13 1.60
N LYS A 187 -17.90 13.77 1.30
CA LYS A 187 -17.32 13.82 -0.07
C LYS A 187 -16.68 12.47 -0.41
N THR A 188 -16.69 12.12 -1.71
CA THR A 188 -15.93 10.99 -2.22
C THR A 188 -14.44 11.34 -2.22
N MET A 189 -13.61 10.47 -1.67
CA MET A 189 -12.17 10.73 -1.55
C MET A 189 -11.33 9.54 -2.00
N MET A 190 -10.20 9.83 -2.68
CA MET A 190 -9.16 8.84 -2.95
C MET A 190 -7.82 9.37 -2.43
N ILE A 191 -7.14 8.60 -1.62
CA ILE A 191 -5.93 9.02 -0.91
C ILE A 191 -4.82 8.01 -1.15
N VAL A 192 -3.80 8.35 -1.93
CA VAL A 192 -2.55 7.59 -1.98
C VAL A 192 -1.72 7.94 -0.76
N THR A 193 -1.34 6.94 0.02
CA THR A 193 -0.55 7.16 1.23
C THR A 193 0.33 5.96 1.58
N HIS A 194 1.45 6.24 2.25
CA HIS A 194 2.30 5.25 2.90
C HIS A 194 2.07 5.17 4.41
N GLU A 195 1.17 5.99 4.95
CA GLU A 195 0.81 6.06 6.37
C GLU A 195 -0.29 5.04 6.71
N MET A 196 0.08 3.80 7.03
CA MET A 196 -0.88 2.70 7.23
C MET A 196 -1.91 2.97 8.32
N ASN A 197 -1.48 3.55 9.46
CA ASN A 197 -2.38 3.89 10.56
C ASN A 197 -3.39 4.96 10.15
N PHE A 198 -2.95 5.94 9.36
CA PHE A 198 -3.84 6.98 8.83
C PHE A 198 -4.83 6.39 7.83
N ALA A 199 -4.36 5.58 6.87
CA ALA A 199 -5.21 4.89 5.91
C ALA A 199 -6.30 4.06 6.60
N ARG A 200 -5.92 3.27 7.62
CA ARG A 200 -6.84 2.45 8.41
C ARG A 200 -7.90 3.28 9.13
N ALA A 201 -7.50 4.43 9.70
CA ALA A 201 -8.38 5.26 10.52
C ALA A 201 -9.37 6.11 9.73
N ILE A 202 -9.05 6.48 8.47
CA ILE A 202 -9.85 7.43 7.70
C ILE A 202 -10.77 6.76 6.69
N SER A 203 -10.37 5.59 6.15
CA SER A 203 -11.04 4.98 5.00
C SER A 203 -12.21 4.10 5.39
N ASN A 204 -13.18 4.01 4.51
CA ASN A 204 -14.20 2.95 4.53
C ASN A 204 -13.90 1.83 3.52
N ARG A 205 -12.93 2.06 2.61
CA ARG A 205 -12.48 1.11 1.60
C ARG A 205 -10.98 1.28 1.33
N VAL A 206 -10.28 0.20 1.04
CA VAL A 206 -8.84 0.20 0.79
C VAL A 206 -8.53 -0.57 -0.47
N PHE A 207 -7.76 0.04 -1.38
CA PHE A 207 -7.16 -0.62 -2.52
C PHE A 207 -5.70 -0.93 -2.22
N PHE A 208 -5.37 -2.20 -2.16
CA PHE A 208 -3.98 -2.62 -2.18
C PHE A 208 -3.54 -2.84 -3.63
N MET A 209 -2.58 -2.06 -4.10
CA MET A 209 -2.06 -2.13 -5.47
C MET A 209 -0.77 -2.93 -5.53
N ASP A 210 -0.74 -3.91 -6.43
CA ASP A 210 0.41 -4.71 -6.83
C ASP A 210 0.17 -5.25 -8.25
N GLU A 211 1.18 -5.84 -8.88
CA GLU A 211 1.07 -6.48 -10.20
C GLU A 211 0.37 -5.63 -11.27
N SER A 212 0.67 -4.33 -11.27
CA SER A 212 0.09 -3.36 -12.22
C SER A 212 -1.42 -3.15 -12.10
N GLY A 213 -2.02 -3.37 -10.94
CA GLY A 213 -3.45 -3.18 -10.73
C GLY A 213 -3.91 -3.15 -9.28
N ILE A 214 -5.23 -3.18 -9.08
CA ILE A 214 -5.83 -3.35 -7.75
C ILE A 214 -5.76 -4.84 -7.42
N TYR A 215 -4.75 -5.21 -6.62
CA TYR A 215 -4.52 -6.61 -6.25
C TYR A 215 -5.55 -7.10 -5.23
N GLU A 216 -5.89 -6.26 -4.24
CA GLU A 216 -6.95 -6.56 -3.28
C GLU A 216 -7.76 -5.31 -2.95
N ASP A 217 -9.08 -5.47 -2.84
CA ASP A 217 -10.06 -4.44 -2.55
C ASP A 217 -10.93 -4.91 -1.38
N GLY A 218 -11.02 -4.11 -0.33
CA GLY A 218 -11.79 -4.49 0.84
C GLY A 218 -11.93 -3.37 1.87
N THR A 219 -12.62 -3.67 2.98
CA THR A 219 -12.69 -2.77 4.11
C THR A 219 -11.32 -2.66 4.82
N PRO A 220 -11.08 -1.59 5.59
CA PRO A 220 -9.85 -1.47 6.40
C PRO A 220 -9.60 -2.72 7.27
N GLU A 221 -10.62 -3.26 7.92
CA GLU A 221 -10.50 -4.48 8.73
C GLU A 221 -10.02 -5.66 7.90
N GLN A 222 -10.62 -5.87 6.70
CA GLN A 222 -10.22 -6.96 5.81
C GLN A 222 -8.77 -6.82 5.36
N ILE A 223 -8.35 -5.63 4.93
CA ILE A 223 -7.01 -5.43 4.36
C ILE A 223 -5.93 -5.41 5.44
N PHE A 224 -6.17 -4.76 6.59
CA PHE A 224 -5.13 -4.58 7.62
C PHE A 224 -5.07 -5.72 8.64
N GLU A 225 -6.20 -6.38 8.95
CA GLU A 225 -6.26 -7.42 9.97
C GLU A 225 -6.36 -8.83 9.38
N HIS A 226 -7.18 -8.99 8.34
CA HIS A 226 -7.51 -10.27 7.72
C HIS A 226 -7.29 -10.28 6.20
N PRO A 227 -6.10 -9.91 5.70
CA PRO A 227 -5.84 -9.89 4.26
C PRO A 227 -6.01 -11.28 3.66
N ARG A 228 -6.77 -11.37 2.58
CA ARG A 228 -7.09 -12.63 1.89
C ARG A 228 -5.96 -13.09 1.00
N ARG A 229 -5.16 -12.14 0.49
CA ARG A 229 -4.09 -12.40 -0.46
C ARG A 229 -2.72 -12.29 0.18
N GLU A 230 -1.82 -13.19 -0.20
CA GLU A 230 -0.51 -13.33 0.42
C GLU A 230 0.34 -12.07 0.31
N LYS A 231 0.40 -11.42 -0.86
CA LYS A 231 1.19 -10.19 -1.02
C LYS A 231 0.67 -9.05 -0.16
N THR A 232 -0.66 -8.92 -0.01
CA THR A 232 -1.26 -7.94 0.91
C THR A 232 -0.81 -8.21 2.33
N ARG A 233 -0.89 -9.48 2.78
CA ARG A 233 -0.46 -9.91 4.11
C ARG A 233 1.02 -9.58 4.35
N ARG A 234 1.89 -9.93 3.40
CA ARG A 234 3.33 -9.65 3.47
C ARG A 234 3.62 -8.16 3.57
N PHE A 235 2.94 -7.34 2.77
CA PHE A 235 3.10 -5.88 2.77
C PHE A 235 2.63 -5.25 4.08
N ILE A 236 1.41 -5.57 4.54
CA ILE A 236 0.82 -5.01 5.76
C ILE A 236 1.63 -5.38 6.99
N ARG A 237 2.07 -6.63 7.10
CA ARG A 237 2.91 -7.11 8.21
C ARG A 237 4.37 -6.72 8.07
N ARG A 238 4.76 -6.06 6.98
CA ARG A 238 6.17 -5.75 6.65
C ARG A 238 7.06 -6.97 6.70
N LEU A 239 6.54 -8.10 6.21
CA LEU A 239 7.27 -9.36 6.24
C LEU A 239 8.46 -9.30 5.30
N LYS A 240 9.63 -9.66 5.82
CA LYS A 240 10.82 -9.95 5.05
C LYS A 240 10.78 -11.42 4.71
N VAL A 241 10.99 -11.79 3.45
CA VAL A 241 10.78 -13.15 2.95
C VAL A 241 12.04 -13.66 2.29
N LEU A 242 12.40 -14.91 2.60
CA LEU A 242 13.42 -15.70 1.92
C LEU A 242 12.76 -16.98 1.39
N GLU A 243 12.95 -17.29 0.13
CA GLU A 243 12.48 -18.53 -0.48
C GLU A 243 13.68 -19.38 -0.93
N LEU A 244 13.63 -20.67 -0.59
CA LEU A 244 14.62 -21.67 -0.95
C LEU A 244 13.91 -22.87 -1.57
N SER A 245 14.53 -23.52 -2.56
CA SER A 245 14.01 -24.72 -3.23
C SER A 245 15.06 -25.81 -3.28
N ILE A 246 14.67 -27.05 -2.96
CA ILE A 246 15.50 -28.25 -3.01
C ILE A 246 14.81 -29.24 -3.93
N GLU A 247 15.44 -29.56 -5.07
CA GLU A 247 14.87 -30.43 -6.11
C GLU A 247 15.50 -31.83 -6.13
N ASN A 248 16.60 -32.05 -5.40
CA ASN A 248 17.28 -33.34 -5.31
C ASN A 248 18.11 -33.47 -4.03
N ARG A 249 18.66 -34.67 -3.78
CA ARG A 249 19.49 -34.93 -2.59
C ARG A 249 20.88 -34.28 -2.62
N GLU A 250 21.39 -33.95 -3.80
CA GLU A 250 22.71 -33.31 -3.99
C GLU A 250 22.56 -31.78 -4.04
N TYR A 251 21.82 -31.19 -3.11
CA TYR A 251 21.64 -29.74 -3.03
C TYR A 251 22.80 -29.05 -2.32
N ASP A 252 23.04 -27.79 -2.67
CA ASP A 252 24.10 -26.98 -2.05
C ASP A 252 23.67 -26.47 -0.67
N PHE A 253 23.76 -27.34 0.34
CA PHE A 253 23.42 -26.97 1.71
C PHE A 253 24.28 -25.80 2.25
N PRO A 254 25.63 -25.76 2.07
CA PRO A 254 26.44 -24.63 2.52
C PRO A 254 26.02 -23.32 1.84
N GLY A 255 25.74 -23.34 0.55
CA GLY A 255 25.23 -22.17 -0.20
C GLY A 255 23.90 -21.68 0.35
N MET A 256 22.96 -22.59 0.67
CA MET A 256 21.67 -22.21 1.27
C MET A 256 21.84 -21.59 2.66
N MET A 257 22.71 -22.14 3.50
CA MET A 257 23.03 -21.55 4.81
C MET A 257 23.65 -20.14 4.65
N GLY A 258 24.49 -19.95 3.61
CA GLY A 258 25.01 -18.63 3.24
C GLY A 258 23.90 -17.65 2.83
N MET A 259 22.91 -18.12 2.05
CA MET A 259 21.74 -17.30 1.66
C MET A 259 20.91 -16.91 2.89
N ILE A 260 20.67 -17.83 3.83
CA ILE A 260 19.96 -17.52 5.07
C ILE A 260 20.73 -16.50 5.90
N GLY A 261 22.06 -16.66 6.02
CA GLY A 261 22.93 -15.70 6.73
C GLY A 261 22.89 -14.30 6.09
N ALA A 262 23.00 -14.23 4.76
CA ALA A 262 22.90 -12.98 4.02
C ALA A 262 21.52 -12.31 4.14
N TYR A 263 20.46 -13.11 4.12
CA TYR A 263 19.10 -12.63 4.35
C TYR A 263 18.96 -12.04 5.77
N CYS A 264 19.44 -12.73 6.80
CA CYS A 264 19.40 -12.25 8.17
C CYS A 264 20.19 -10.95 8.34
N TYR A 265 21.39 -10.87 7.77
CA TYR A 265 22.23 -9.68 7.80
C TYR A 265 21.60 -8.49 7.09
N LYS A 266 21.14 -8.67 5.84
CA LYS A 266 20.48 -7.63 5.04
C LYS A 266 19.26 -7.03 5.74
N ASN A 267 18.52 -7.86 6.45
CA ASN A 267 17.28 -7.49 7.12
C ASN A 267 17.48 -7.09 8.58
N GLN A 268 18.73 -6.99 9.06
CA GLN A 268 19.10 -6.60 10.42
C GLN A 268 18.40 -7.45 11.50
N ILE A 269 18.22 -8.76 11.20
CA ILE A 269 17.61 -9.71 12.14
C ILE A 269 18.57 -9.90 13.31
N PRO A 270 18.12 -9.78 14.57
CA PRO A 270 18.95 -9.97 15.76
C PRO A 270 19.71 -11.29 15.71
N ALA A 271 20.97 -11.29 16.17
CA ALA A 271 21.87 -12.47 16.09
C ALA A 271 21.25 -13.73 16.71
N ARG A 272 20.51 -13.60 17.81
CA ARG A 272 19.83 -14.69 18.49
C ARG A 272 18.73 -15.32 17.58
N MET A 273 17.91 -14.46 16.98
CA MET A 273 16.86 -14.90 16.04
C MET A 273 17.46 -15.51 14.78
N SER A 274 18.49 -14.88 14.22
CA SER A 274 19.24 -15.39 13.05
C SER A 274 19.78 -16.80 13.30
N GLY A 275 20.41 -17.03 14.46
CA GLY A 275 20.91 -18.37 14.83
C GLY A 275 19.80 -19.41 14.91
N ARG A 276 18.63 -19.05 15.45
CA ARG A 276 17.47 -19.96 15.55
C ARG A 276 16.85 -20.25 14.18
N ILE A 277 16.75 -19.25 13.31
CA ILE A 277 16.26 -19.41 11.92
C ILE A 277 17.15 -20.41 11.18
N GLN A 278 18.48 -20.25 11.29
CA GLN A 278 19.46 -21.13 10.65
C GLN A 278 19.38 -22.55 11.21
N LEU A 279 19.37 -22.69 12.52
CA LEU A 279 19.35 -23.99 13.19
C LEU A 279 18.03 -24.74 12.89
N ALA A 280 16.89 -24.06 12.89
CA ALA A 280 15.62 -24.68 12.51
C ALA A 280 15.62 -25.20 11.07
N PHE A 281 16.20 -24.45 10.12
CA PHE A 281 16.34 -24.91 8.74
C PHE A 281 17.28 -26.13 8.65
N GLU A 282 18.42 -26.09 9.31
CA GLU A 282 19.40 -27.18 9.32
C GLU A 282 18.77 -28.47 9.82
N GLU A 283 18.17 -28.45 11.00
CA GLU A 283 17.60 -29.64 11.64
C GLU A 283 16.45 -30.24 10.83
N ILE A 284 15.56 -29.37 10.28
CA ILE A 284 14.45 -29.89 9.48
C ILE A 284 14.91 -30.48 8.14
N MET A 285 15.93 -29.90 7.49
CA MET A 285 16.47 -30.44 6.25
C MET A 285 17.19 -31.78 6.48
N GLN A 286 17.89 -31.95 7.63
CA GLN A 286 18.48 -33.22 8.03
C GLN A 286 17.45 -34.30 8.26
N LEU A 287 16.25 -33.96 8.68
CA LEU A 287 15.14 -34.91 8.87
C LEU A 287 14.39 -35.20 7.55
N LEU A 288 14.08 -34.16 6.75
CA LEU A 288 13.23 -34.30 5.57
C LEU A 288 13.94 -34.89 4.36
N VAL A 289 15.15 -34.41 4.03
CA VAL A 289 15.83 -34.84 2.79
C VAL A 289 16.12 -36.33 2.74
N PRO A 290 16.60 -36.99 3.83
CA PRO A 290 16.77 -38.43 3.85
C PRO A 290 15.46 -39.22 3.80
N ALA A 291 14.36 -38.65 4.33
CA ALA A 291 13.06 -39.31 4.39
C ALA A 291 12.35 -39.38 3.02
N LEU A 292 12.74 -38.52 2.07
CA LEU A 292 12.13 -38.43 0.76
C LEU A 292 12.98 -39.15 -0.29
N GLU A 293 12.34 -39.98 -1.10
CA GLU A 293 13.03 -40.75 -2.17
C GLU A 293 13.60 -39.82 -3.27
N LYS A 294 12.82 -38.84 -3.70
CA LYS A 294 13.22 -37.74 -4.60
C LYS A 294 12.71 -36.43 -3.99
N PRO A 295 13.53 -35.75 -3.18
CA PRO A 295 13.09 -34.55 -2.50
C PRO A 295 12.76 -33.43 -3.50
N ASN A 296 11.57 -32.87 -3.35
CA ASN A 296 11.12 -31.61 -3.91
C ASN A 296 10.54 -30.82 -2.74
N ILE A 297 11.29 -29.80 -2.27
CA ILE A 297 10.97 -29.04 -1.05
C ILE A 297 11.05 -27.56 -1.38
N ARG A 298 10.01 -26.82 -1.01
CA ARG A 298 9.99 -25.38 -0.99
C ARG A 298 9.97 -24.89 0.44
N ALA A 299 10.96 -24.13 0.87
CA ALA A 299 11.08 -23.55 2.19
C ALA A 299 10.99 -22.02 2.10
N VAL A 300 10.06 -21.43 2.85
CA VAL A 300 9.84 -19.99 2.90
C VAL A 300 10.03 -19.52 4.34
N CYS A 301 11.01 -18.64 4.58
CA CYS A 301 11.20 -17.95 5.84
C CYS A 301 10.54 -16.59 5.80
N GLU A 302 9.65 -16.31 6.74
CA GLU A 302 9.05 -14.98 6.94
C GLU A 302 9.51 -14.41 8.28
N TYR A 303 10.00 -13.17 8.27
CA TYR A 303 10.38 -12.44 9.48
C TYR A 303 9.64 -11.09 9.53
N ALA A 304 9.05 -10.80 10.69
CA ALA A 304 8.44 -9.51 11.03
C ALA A 304 9.20 -8.86 12.18
N GLU A 305 9.41 -7.52 12.09
CA GLU A 305 10.08 -6.76 13.15
C GLU A 305 9.16 -6.43 14.32
N MET A 306 7.85 -6.22 14.05
CA MET A 306 6.87 -5.82 15.06
C MET A 306 5.52 -6.54 14.85
N PRO A 307 5.13 -7.45 15.75
CA PRO A 307 5.97 -8.04 16.79
C PRO A 307 7.11 -8.85 16.19
N GLU A 308 8.25 -8.91 16.87
CA GLU A 308 9.39 -9.71 16.39
C GLU A 308 9.02 -11.18 16.34
N THR A 309 8.85 -11.69 15.12
CA THR A 309 8.47 -13.08 14.86
C THR A 309 9.19 -13.60 13.62
N ALA A 310 9.55 -14.87 13.65
CA ALA A 310 10.05 -15.58 12.47
C ALA A 310 9.34 -16.90 12.32
N GLU A 311 9.15 -17.32 11.09
CA GLU A 311 8.44 -18.54 10.76
C GLU A 311 9.01 -19.19 9.49
N TRP A 312 9.16 -20.51 9.52
CA TRP A 312 9.40 -21.33 8.35
C TRP A 312 8.11 -22.00 7.90
N MET A 313 7.77 -21.85 6.63
CA MET A 313 6.77 -22.64 5.93
C MET A 313 7.48 -23.55 4.94
N ILE A 314 7.36 -24.86 5.13
CA ILE A 314 8.08 -25.88 4.37
C ILE A 314 7.06 -26.79 3.72
N CYS A 315 6.98 -26.74 2.38
CA CYS A 315 6.12 -27.60 1.58
C CYS A 315 6.98 -28.67 0.89
N TYR A 316 6.56 -29.94 0.94
CA TYR A 316 7.34 -31.02 0.37
C TYR A 316 6.46 -32.12 -0.23
N ASN A 317 7.05 -32.84 -1.20
CA ASN A 317 6.42 -33.95 -1.88
C ASN A 317 6.43 -35.25 -1.03
N GLY A 318 5.93 -36.33 -1.58
CA GLY A 318 5.93 -37.67 -0.98
C GLY A 318 4.62 -38.02 -0.30
N PRO A 319 4.57 -39.17 0.39
CA PRO A 319 3.38 -39.61 1.09
C PRO A 319 3.06 -38.69 2.26
N LYS A 320 1.84 -38.78 2.77
CA LYS A 320 1.42 -38.07 3.97
C LYS A 320 2.35 -38.43 5.15
N THR A 321 3.22 -37.51 5.53
CA THR A 321 4.26 -37.74 6.55
C THR A 321 4.28 -36.56 7.51
N ASP A 322 3.69 -36.74 8.67
CA ASP A 322 3.72 -35.74 9.74
C ASP A 322 5.05 -35.78 10.48
N MET A 323 5.95 -34.86 10.17
CA MET A 323 7.25 -34.77 10.82
C MET A 323 7.18 -34.28 12.27
N THR A 324 6.05 -33.69 12.70
CA THR A 324 5.86 -33.27 14.10
C THR A 324 5.65 -34.46 15.03
N ALA A 325 5.27 -35.64 14.48
CA ALA A 325 5.11 -36.90 15.18
C ALA A 325 6.38 -37.77 15.16
N ALA A 326 7.45 -37.36 14.53
CA ALA A 326 8.68 -38.11 14.33
C ALA A 326 9.55 -38.15 15.60
N GLY A 327 9.16 -38.91 16.59
CA GLY A 327 9.95 -39.53 17.66
C GLY A 327 11.05 -38.72 18.38
N ASP A 328 11.80 -39.41 19.27
CA ASP A 328 12.84 -38.83 20.16
C ASP A 328 14.23 -38.70 19.50
N SER A 329 14.34 -38.29 18.23
CA SER A 329 15.64 -38.00 17.65
C SER A 329 16.27 -36.72 18.24
N LEU A 330 17.60 -36.70 18.33
CA LEU A 330 18.33 -35.54 18.85
C LEU A 330 17.97 -34.27 18.04
N GLY A 331 17.93 -34.37 16.70
CA GLY A 331 17.57 -33.25 15.83
C GLY A 331 16.16 -32.72 16.08
N PHE A 332 15.19 -33.61 16.32
CA PHE A 332 13.83 -33.20 16.67
C PHE A 332 13.76 -32.52 18.05
N SER A 333 14.57 -32.94 19.01
CA SER A 333 14.69 -32.27 20.31
C SER A 333 15.29 -30.86 20.19
N VAL A 334 16.30 -30.71 19.34
CA VAL A 334 16.89 -29.39 19.02
C VAL A 334 15.87 -28.50 18.33
N LEU A 335 15.15 -29.04 17.32
CA LEU A 335 14.10 -28.31 16.61
C LEU A 335 13.01 -27.79 17.58
N LYS A 336 12.54 -28.65 18.51
CA LYS A 336 11.60 -28.22 19.56
C LYS A 336 12.17 -27.17 20.50
N GLY A 337 13.48 -27.14 20.71
CA GLY A 337 14.17 -26.13 21.51
C GLY A 337 14.15 -24.73 20.86
N VAL A 338 14.23 -24.65 19.55
CA VAL A 338 14.29 -23.38 18.81
C VAL A 338 12.94 -22.93 18.23
N THR A 339 11.97 -23.86 18.13
CA THR A 339 10.61 -23.57 17.66
C THR A 339 9.62 -23.53 18.84
N GLY A 340 8.57 -22.72 18.71
CA GLY A 340 7.40 -22.73 19.59
C GLY A 340 6.37 -23.73 19.08
N ASP A 341 5.42 -23.25 18.30
CA ASP A 341 4.40 -24.07 17.68
C ASP A 341 4.91 -24.68 16.37
N MET A 342 4.59 -25.96 16.18
CA MET A 342 4.79 -26.67 14.92
C MET A 342 3.43 -27.18 14.47
N LEU A 343 3.03 -26.85 13.24
CA LEU A 343 1.76 -27.26 12.67
C LEU A 343 2.02 -28.00 11.35
N TYR A 344 1.46 -29.20 11.26
CA TYR A 344 1.48 -29.97 10.02
C TYR A 344 0.08 -30.02 9.40
N THR A 345 0.01 -29.84 8.08
CA THR A 345 -1.22 -29.91 7.30
C THR A 345 -0.99 -30.71 6.02
N TRP A 346 -1.96 -31.53 5.64
CA TRP A 346 -1.95 -32.27 4.38
C TRP A 346 -2.93 -31.62 3.40
N MET A 347 -2.46 -31.24 2.20
CA MET A 347 -3.23 -30.63 1.13
C MET A 347 -3.35 -31.58 -0.05
N GLU A 348 -4.44 -32.36 -0.08
CA GLU A 348 -4.68 -33.35 -1.14
C GLU A 348 -4.82 -32.70 -2.51
N GLY A 349 -4.08 -33.24 -3.51
CA GLY A 349 -4.11 -32.74 -4.88
C GLY A 349 -3.08 -31.67 -5.22
N GLU A 350 -2.28 -31.20 -4.26
CA GLU A 350 -1.17 -30.31 -4.53
C GLU A 350 0.11 -31.08 -4.93
N GLU A 351 1.00 -30.43 -5.68
CA GLU A 351 2.32 -30.99 -6.07
C GLU A 351 3.19 -31.24 -4.84
N LEU A 352 3.12 -30.36 -3.84
CA LEU A 352 3.80 -30.43 -2.56
C LEU A 352 2.77 -30.53 -1.42
N PRO A 353 2.13 -31.70 -1.22
CA PRO A 353 0.96 -31.80 -0.35
C PRO A 353 1.24 -31.75 1.15
N ASN A 354 2.49 -31.95 1.56
CA ASN A 354 2.88 -31.86 2.96
C ASN A 354 3.28 -30.42 3.30
N HIS A 355 2.58 -29.77 4.21
CA HIS A 355 2.84 -28.40 4.68
C HIS A 355 3.22 -28.44 6.15
N LEU A 356 4.44 -28.00 6.46
CA LEU A 356 4.95 -27.88 7.82
C LEU A 356 5.23 -26.41 8.13
N GLN A 357 4.63 -25.90 9.17
CA GLN A 357 4.78 -24.54 9.68
C GLN A 357 5.53 -24.59 11.00
N LEU A 358 6.63 -23.85 11.11
CA LEU A 358 7.52 -23.80 12.27
C LEU A 358 7.63 -22.36 12.74
N LYS A 359 7.02 -22.00 13.86
CA LYS A 359 7.20 -20.70 14.49
C LYS A 359 8.48 -20.70 15.32
N ILE A 360 9.38 -19.77 15.04
CA ILE A 360 10.64 -19.63 15.79
C ILE A 360 10.37 -18.93 17.12
N ARG A 361 10.91 -19.46 18.22
CA ARG A 361 10.79 -18.84 19.55
C ARG A 361 11.57 -17.52 19.62
N ASN A 362 11.00 -16.57 20.31
CA ASN A 362 11.64 -15.27 20.57
C ASN A 362 12.40 -15.25 21.91
N GLU A 363 12.08 -16.15 22.85
CA GLU A 363 12.66 -16.27 24.19
C GLU A 363 13.78 -17.30 24.28
#